data_3835ddf952fdc4cccab1db85d756c2af
#
_entry.id   3835ddf952fdc4cccab1db85d756c2af
#
_cell.length_a   1.000
_cell.length_b   1.000
_cell.length_c   1.000
_cell.angle_alpha   90.00
_cell.angle_beta   90.00
_cell.angle_gamma   90.00
#
_symmetry.space_group_name_H-M   'P 1'
#
loop_
_entity.id
_entity.type
_entity.pdbx_description
1 polymer ?
#
loop_
_entity_poly.entity_id
_entity_poly.type
_entity_poly.pdbx_seq_one_letter_code
_entity_poly.pdbx_strand_id
1 'polypeptide(L)'
;NVEARSADGSGLPSSGTLTAYEPPSGPGVRVDGFGYNGYQTSTAFDSLLAKVIVSTRADNFAAACAKAGRALTEFRIEGLSANTDFLQNILSHADFIGASIHTRWVDDNMQTLAAPSGQRIRYVSAQQGESGDGFAGARVDTSDPLALFAHDAEMKNRQSEAVQESAVVTGPDGSVGVSSPI
;
A
#
# COMPACT_ATOMS: atom_id res chain seq x y z
N ASN A 1 5.93 -11.85 10.88
CA ASN A 1 7.16 -12.48 10.40
C ASN A 1 7.39 -12.19 8.91
N VAL A 2 8.64 -12.14 8.53
CA VAL A 2 9.10 -12.05 7.13
C VAL A 2 9.16 -13.47 6.56
N GLU A 3 8.02 -13.96 6.14
CA GLU A 3 7.87 -15.31 5.60
C GLU A 3 6.67 -15.40 4.65
N ALA A 4 6.79 -16.25 3.64
CA ALA A 4 5.66 -16.67 2.82
C ALA A 4 5.09 -17.96 3.38
N ARG A 5 3.80 -18.01 3.68
CA ARG A 5 3.10 -19.23 4.12
C ARG A 5 2.40 -19.88 2.94
N SER A 6 2.60 -21.19 2.82
CA SER A 6 1.98 -22.01 1.78
C SER A 6 0.95 -22.96 2.36
N ALA A 7 0.02 -23.41 1.53
CA ALA A 7 -1.09 -24.30 1.94
C ALA A 7 -0.61 -25.69 2.42
N ASP A 8 0.62 -26.08 2.11
CA ASP A 8 1.26 -27.32 2.60
C ASP A 8 1.83 -27.20 4.02
N GLY A 9 1.67 -26.04 4.65
CA GLY A 9 2.20 -25.75 5.97
C GLY A 9 3.63 -25.24 5.97
N SER A 10 4.29 -25.18 4.82
CA SER A 10 5.65 -24.64 4.74
C SER A 10 5.64 -23.13 4.94
N GLY A 11 6.54 -22.64 5.81
CA GLY A 11 6.83 -21.22 5.97
C GLY A 11 8.26 -20.98 5.48
N LEU A 12 8.40 -20.40 4.31
CA LEU A 12 9.72 -20.05 3.78
C LEU A 12 10.09 -18.65 4.24
N PRO A 13 11.23 -18.49 4.96
CA PRO A 13 11.76 -17.16 5.27
C PRO A 13 11.97 -16.37 3.98
N SER A 14 11.51 -15.13 3.98
CA SER A 14 11.71 -14.20 2.87
C SER A 14 12.85 -13.25 3.22
N SER A 15 13.65 -12.93 2.22
CA SER A 15 14.67 -11.88 2.34
C SER A 15 14.41 -10.80 1.29
N GLY A 16 14.76 -9.58 1.62
CA GLY A 16 14.57 -8.44 0.73
C GLY A 16 14.83 -7.13 1.45
N THR A 17 14.67 -6.03 0.73
CA THR A 17 14.77 -4.70 1.30
C THR A 17 13.38 -4.14 1.52
N LEU A 18 13.07 -3.68 2.72
CA LEU A 18 11.84 -2.98 3.04
C LEU A 18 11.78 -1.67 2.24
N THR A 19 10.91 -1.61 1.25
CA THR A 19 10.66 -0.37 0.48
C THR A 19 9.65 0.53 1.17
N ALA A 20 8.76 -0.06 1.98
CA ALA A 20 7.92 0.67 2.91
C ALA A 20 7.77 -0.11 4.23
N TYR A 21 7.81 0.61 5.34
CA TYR A 21 7.55 0.09 6.68
C TYR A 21 6.84 1.17 7.50
N GLU A 22 5.52 1.07 7.57
CA GLU A 22 4.66 2.02 8.28
C GLU A 22 3.79 1.25 9.28
N PRO A 23 4.21 1.17 10.55
CA PRO A 23 3.46 0.43 11.56
C PRO A 23 2.16 1.14 11.93
N PRO A 24 1.10 0.37 12.26
CA PRO A 24 -0.15 0.94 12.73
C PRO A 24 0.03 1.62 14.08
N SER A 25 -0.80 2.63 14.33
CA SER A 25 -0.77 3.38 15.57
C SER A 25 -2.20 3.66 16.10
N GLY A 26 -2.28 4.23 17.29
CA GLY A 26 -3.53 4.66 17.89
C GLY A 26 -3.83 4.04 19.26
N PRO A 27 -4.94 4.44 19.90
CA PRO A 27 -5.27 4.01 21.26
C PRO A 27 -5.36 2.49 21.38
N GLY A 28 -4.51 1.91 22.25
CA GLY A 28 -4.47 0.47 22.50
C GLY A 28 -3.88 -0.35 21.33
N VAL A 29 -3.04 0.26 20.52
CA VAL A 29 -2.17 -0.42 19.55
C VAL A 29 -0.74 -0.09 19.92
N ARG A 30 0.10 -1.13 20.06
CA ARG A 30 1.55 -1.02 20.25
C ARG A 30 2.24 -1.93 19.26
N VAL A 31 3.30 -1.43 18.65
CA VAL A 31 4.14 -2.21 17.74
C VAL A 31 5.57 -2.20 18.28
N ASP A 32 6.06 -3.38 18.61
CA ASP A 32 7.45 -3.60 18.99
C ASP A 32 8.17 -4.21 17.79
N GLY A 33 9.01 -3.45 17.13
CA GLY A 33 9.69 -3.86 15.89
C GLY A 33 10.97 -3.06 15.69
N PHE A 34 11.76 -3.50 14.71
CA PHE A 34 13.06 -2.88 14.38
C PHE A 34 13.15 -2.49 12.89
N GLY A 35 12.10 -2.77 12.10
CA GLY A 35 12.08 -2.44 10.67
C GLY A 35 12.05 -0.92 10.41
N TYR A 36 12.60 -0.53 9.29
CA TYR A 36 12.55 0.83 8.74
C TYR A 36 12.72 0.78 7.22
N ASN A 37 12.34 1.83 6.53
CA ASN A 37 12.50 1.91 5.08
C ASN A 37 13.97 1.80 4.69
N GLY A 38 14.31 0.89 3.78
CA GLY A 38 15.68 0.57 3.38
C GLY A 38 16.34 -0.53 4.20
N TYR A 39 15.70 -1.06 5.27
CA TYR A 39 16.25 -2.18 6.02
C TYR A 39 16.28 -3.45 5.17
N GLN A 40 17.45 -4.11 5.13
CA GLN A 40 17.63 -5.38 4.46
C GLN A 40 17.49 -6.53 5.45
N THR A 41 16.50 -7.38 5.24
CA THR A 41 16.26 -8.56 6.08
C THR A 41 17.25 -9.68 5.73
N SER A 42 17.57 -10.51 6.71
CA SER A 42 18.43 -11.67 6.57
C SER A 42 17.69 -12.93 7.01
N THR A 43 17.86 -14.02 6.27
CA THR A 43 17.37 -15.35 6.66
C THR A 43 18.30 -16.08 7.63
N ALA A 44 19.44 -15.48 8.00
CA ALA A 44 20.41 -16.07 8.93
C ALA A 44 19.93 -16.10 10.39
N PHE A 45 18.89 -15.33 10.70
CA PHE A 45 18.31 -15.20 12.04
C PHE A 45 16.80 -15.46 12.00
N ASP A 46 16.10 -15.19 13.11
CA ASP A 46 14.67 -15.29 13.21
C ASP A 46 13.97 -14.38 12.17
N SER A 47 12.88 -14.87 11.59
CA SER A 47 12.03 -14.13 10.66
C SER A 47 11.15 -13.06 11.33
N LEU A 48 11.24 -12.89 12.66
CA LEU A 48 10.44 -11.90 13.39
C LEU A 48 10.80 -10.48 12.93
N LEU A 49 9.82 -9.76 12.40
CA LEU A 49 9.97 -8.36 12.01
C LEU A 49 9.39 -7.41 13.05
N ALA A 50 8.20 -7.72 13.54
CA ALA A 50 7.51 -6.92 14.53
C ALA A 50 6.47 -7.76 15.30
N LYS A 51 6.11 -7.28 16.49
CA LYS A 51 4.96 -7.74 17.28
C LYS A 51 3.92 -6.63 17.30
N VAL A 52 2.72 -6.92 16.82
CA VAL A 52 1.57 -6.02 16.97
C VAL A 52 0.79 -6.46 18.19
N ILE A 53 0.68 -5.58 19.17
CA ILE A 53 0.01 -5.82 20.44
C ILE A 53 -1.20 -4.90 20.50
N VAL A 54 -2.38 -5.47 20.73
CA VAL A 54 -3.61 -4.70 20.84
C VAL A 54 -4.27 -4.90 22.20
N SER A 55 -4.88 -3.85 22.70
CA SER A 55 -5.75 -3.87 23.87
C SER A 55 -7.07 -3.19 23.56
N THR A 56 -8.15 -3.66 24.18
CA THR A 56 -9.49 -3.08 24.05
C THR A 56 -10.11 -2.91 25.44
N ARG A 57 -11.04 -1.96 25.55
CA ARG A 57 -11.85 -1.81 26.76
C ARG A 57 -13.12 -2.68 26.69
N ALA A 58 -13.41 -3.27 25.55
CA ALA A 58 -14.52 -4.19 25.40
C ALA A 58 -14.23 -5.51 26.12
N ASP A 59 -15.24 -6.05 26.78
CA ASP A 59 -15.12 -7.23 27.66
C ASP A 59 -15.31 -8.55 26.89
N ASN A 60 -14.80 -8.59 25.63
CA ASN A 60 -14.87 -9.78 24.81
C ASN A 60 -13.67 -9.92 23.86
N PHE A 61 -13.28 -11.16 23.62
CA PHE A 61 -12.14 -11.49 22.76
C PHE A 61 -12.37 -11.14 21.29
N ALA A 62 -13.60 -11.23 20.80
CA ALA A 62 -13.95 -10.87 19.42
C ALA A 62 -13.61 -9.41 19.08
N ALA A 63 -13.80 -8.49 20.04
CA ALA A 63 -13.43 -7.09 19.86
C ALA A 63 -11.90 -6.90 19.78
N ALA A 64 -11.13 -7.70 20.51
CA ALA A 64 -9.67 -7.70 20.41
C ALA A 64 -9.21 -8.24 19.04
N CYS A 65 -9.81 -9.35 18.56
CA CYS A 65 -9.54 -9.90 17.22
C CYS A 65 -9.87 -8.88 16.12
N ALA A 66 -11.03 -8.25 16.17
CA ALA A 66 -11.45 -7.24 15.20
C ALA A 66 -10.48 -6.03 15.20
N LYS A 67 -10.02 -5.60 16.36
CA LYS A 67 -9.04 -4.52 16.49
C LYS A 67 -7.67 -4.92 15.93
N ALA A 68 -7.19 -6.13 16.21
CA ALA A 68 -5.94 -6.64 15.70
C ALA A 68 -5.99 -6.79 14.17
N GLY A 69 -7.08 -7.33 13.61
CA GLY A 69 -7.31 -7.41 12.19
C GLY A 69 -7.22 -6.04 11.50
N ARG A 70 -7.90 -5.03 12.08
CA ARG A 70 -7.82 -3.65 11.57
C ARG A 70 -6.40 -3.09 11.64
N ALA A 71 -5.68 -3.29 12.73
CA ALA A 71 -4.29 -2.85 12.85
C ALA A 71 -3.40 -3.48 11.76
N LEU A 72 -3.60 -4.76 11.44
CA LEU A 72 -2.87 -5.42 10.37
C LEU A 72 -3.22 -4.86 8.98
N THR A 73 -4.46 -4.40 8.74
CA THR A 73 -4.82 -3.76 7.45
C THR A 73 -4.18 -2.39 7.27
N GLU A 74 -3.77 -1.74 8.36
CA GLU A 74 -3.09 -0.45 8.37
C GLU A 74 -1.56 -0.60 8.32
N PHE A 75 -1.02 -1.79 8.59
CA PHE A 75 0.42 -2.03 8.59
C PHE A 75 0.93 -2.15 7.15
N ARG A 76 1.65 -1.13 6.70
CA ARG A 76 2.26 -1.15 5.39
C ARG A 76 3.65 -1.77 5.44
N ILE A 77 3.82 -2.89 4.76
CA ILE A 77 5.08 -3.61 4.61
C ILE A 77 5.23 -3.93 3.13
N GLU A 78 6.24 -3.37 2.48
CA GLU A 78 6.51 -3.58 1.07
C GLU A 78 7.99 -3.96 0.83
N GLY A 79 8.26 -4.61 -0.30
CA GLY A 79 9.60 -5.02 -0.71
C GLY A 79 9.98 -6.46 -0.31
N LEU A 80 9.12 -7.13 0.48
CA LEU A 80 9.30 -8.53 0.87
C LEU A 80 7.96 -9.17 1.22
N SER A 81 7.95 -10.49 1.34
CA SER A 81 6.76 -11.23 1.79
C SER A 81 6.69 -11.27 3.32
N ALA A 82 5.53 -10.93 3.86
CA ALA A 82 5.23 -11.04 5.28
C ALA A 82 3.97 -11.91 5.48
N ASN A 83 3.83 -12.52 6.65
CA ASN A 83 2.70 -13.40 6.96
C ASN A 83 1.44 -12.63 7.42
N THR A 84 1.23 -11.43 6.92
CA THR A 84 0.12 -10.56 7.32
C THR A 84 -1.23 -11.18 7.00
N ASP A 85 -1.42 -11.70 5.76
CA ASP A 85 -2.65 -12.34 5.33
C ASP A 85 -2.99 -13.56 6.19
N PHE A 86 -2.00 -14.37 6.47
CA PHE A 86 -2.14 -15.53 7.35
C PHE A 86 -2.64 -15.14 8.75
N LEU A 87 -2.08 -14.09 9.33
CA LEU A 87 -2.52 -13.58 10.63
C LEU A 87 -3.94 -12.97 10.57
N GLN A 88 -4.31 -12.30 9.49
CA GLN A 88 -5.66 -11.77 9.29
C GLN A 88 -6.68 -12.90 9.18
N ASN A 89 -6.35 -13.98 8.48
CA ASN A 89 -7.20 -15.16 8.37
C ASN A 89 -7.42 -15.82 9.73
N ILE A 90 -6.38 -15.97 10.55
CA ILE A 90 -6.51 -16.45 11.93
C ILE A 90 -7.47 -15.57 12.74
N LEU A 91 -7.27 -14.26 12.73
CA LEU A 91 -8.06 -13.31 13.52
C LEU A 91 -9.53 -13.22 13.10
N SER A 92 -9.85 -13.62 11.87
CA SER A 92 -11.22 -13.65 11.33
C SER A 92 -11.88 -15.01 11.42
N HIS A 93 -11.13 -16.08 11.76
CA HIS A 93 -11.66 -17.43 11.82
C HIS A 93 -12.60 -17.62 13.03
N ALA A 94 -13.76 -18.25 12.77
CA ALA A 94 -14.79 -18.43 13.81
C ALA A 94 -14.30 -19.19 15.04
N ASP A 95 -13.52 -20.26 14.84
CA ASP A 95 -12.98 -21.07 15.93
C ASP A 95 -11.98 -20.28 16.79
N PHE A 96 -11.18 -19.42 16.16
CA PHE A 96 -10.23 -18.55 16.87
C PHE A 96 -10.98 -17.51 17.71
N ILE A 97 -11.98 -16.84 17.13
CA ILE A 97 -12.82 -15.85 17.80
C ILE A 97 -13.62 -16.51 18.95
N GLY A 98 -14.10 -17.73 18.73
CA GLY A 98 -14.83 -18.53 19.71
C GLY A 98 -13.95 -19.23 20.75
N ALA A 99 -12.62 -19.05 20.71
CA ALA A 99 -11.64 -19.73 21.56
C ALA A 99 -11.75 -21.28 21.53
N SER A 100 -12.17 -21.85 20.41
CA SER A 100 -12.34 -23.30 20.17
C SER A 100 -11.13 -23.89 19.44
N ILE A 101 -9.92 -23.45 19.80
CA ILE A 101 -8.67 -23.88 19.15
C ILE A 101 -7.91 -24.88 20.01
N HIS A 102 -7.05 -25.67 19.38
CA HIS A 102 -6.16 -26.63 20.01
C HIS A 102 -4.76 -26.57 19.37
N THR A 103 -3.80 -27.31 19.91
CA THR A 103 -2.38 -27.23 19.52
C THR A 103 -2.12 -27.51 18.04
N ARG A 104 -2.94 -28.33 17.38
CA ARG A 104 -2.82 -28.65 15.95
C ARG A 104 -3.76 -27.87 15.07
N TRP A 105 -4.55 -26.97 15.64
CA TRP A 105 -5.59 -26.25 14.92
C TRP A 105 -5.04 -25.48 13.69
N VAL A 106 -3.88 -24.88 13.81
CA VAL A 106 -3.22 -24.18 12.69
C VAL A 106 -2.87 -25.15 11.57
N ASP A 107 -2.31 -26.31 11.89
CA ASP A 107 -1.94 -27.33 10.90
C ASP A 107 -3.19 -27.88 10.19
N ASP A 108 -4.24 -28.16 10.95
CA ASP A 108 -5.49 -28.72 10.44
C ASP A 108 -6.27 -27.70 9.55
N ASN A 109 -6.05 -26.39 9.72
CA ASN A 109 -6.69 -25.33 8.94
C ASN A 109 -5.72 -24.62 7.97
N MET A 110 -4.51 -25.12 7.77
CA MET A 110 -3.45 -24.43 7.03
C MET A 110 -3.90 -23.99 5.64
N GLN A 111 -4.62 -24.82 4.91
CA GLN A 111 -5.10 -24.52 3.56
C GLN A 111 -5.97 -23.26 3.50
N THR A 112 -6.83 -23.06 4.50
CA THR A 112 -7.69 -21.89 4.60
C THR A 112 -6.91 -20.68 5.10
N LEU A 113 -6.02 -20.89 6.09
CA LEU A 113 -5.27 -19.83 6.72
C LEU A 113 -4.19 -19.23 5.81
N ALA A 114 -3.59 -20.03 4.93
CA ALA A 114 -2.57 -19.58 3.98
C ALA A 114 -3.15 -18.94 2.70
N ALA A 115 -4.46 -18.99 2.51
CA ALA A 115 -5.09 -18.33 1.37
C ALA A 115 -4.94 -16.79 1.46
N PRO A 116 -4.96 -16.06 0.32
CA PRO A 116 -5.02 -14.60 0.35
C PRO A 116 -6.19 -14.11 1.20
N SER A 117 -5.96 -13.19 2.11
CA SER A 117 -6.96 -12.82 3.12
C SER A 117 -8.20 -12.12 2.53
N GLY A 118 -8.10 -11.54 1.35
CA GLY A 118 -9.17 -10.75 0.74
C GLY A 118 -9.54 -9.49 1.55
N GLN A 119 -8.89 -9.24 2.67
CA GLN A 119 -9.12 -8.04 3.46
C GLN A 119 -8.54 -6.81 2.74
N ARG A 120 -9.26 -5.70 2.84
CA ARG A 120 -8.82 -4.45 2.23
C ARG A 120 -7.64 -3.90 3.02
N ILE A 121 -6.53 -3.66 2.35
CA ILE A 121 -5.47 -2.81 2.87
C ILE A 121 -5.99 -1.38 3.03
N ARG A 122 -5.55 -0.69 4.11
CA ARG A 122 -5.95 0.69 4.42
C ARG A 122 -4.84 1.70 4.17
N TYR A 123 -3.97 1.38 3.25
CA TYR A 123 -2.95 2.30 2.77
C TYR A 123 -2.97 2.31 1.23
N VAL A 124 -2.53 3.42 0.67
CA VAL A 124 -2.33 3.54 -0.77
C VAL A 124 -0.87 3.21 -1.05
N SER A 125 -0.62 2.07 -1.69
CA SER A 125 0.70 1.80 -2.25
C SER A 125 0.99 2.85 -3.30
N ALA A 126 2.13 3.54 -3.19
CA ALA A 126 2.63 4.33 -4.29
C ALA A 126 2.93 3.35 -5.44
N GLN A 127 1.98 3.17 -6.34
CA GLN A 127 2.28 2.53 -7.61
C GLN A 127 3.42 3.35 -8.21
N GLN A 128 4.55 2.71 -8.48
CA GLN A 128 5.53 3.28 -9.38
C GLN A 128 4.79 3.47 -10.70
N GLY A 129 4.25 4.69 -10.88
CA GLY A 129 3.62 5.06 -12.12
C GLY A 129 4.67 4.84 -13.19
N GLU A 130 4.41 3.91 -14.11
CA GLU A 130 5.01 3.98 -15.42
C GLU A 130 4.88 5.44 -15.84
N SER A 131 5.97 6.04 -16.21
CA SER A 131 6.05 7.42 -16.66
C SER A 131 5.18 7.60 -17.91
N GLY A 132 3.87 7.67 -17.71
CA GLY A 132 2.92 8.11 -18.69
C GLY A 132 3.09 9.63 -18.83
N ASP A 133 3.44 10.05 -20.01
CA ASP A 133 3.47 11.43 -20.48
C ASP A 133 2.09 12.07 -20.23
N GLY A 134 1.88 12.71 -19.10
CA GLY A 134 0.58 13.34 -18.82
C GLY A 134 0.31 13.76 -17.39
N PHE A 135 1.25 13.64 -16.48
CA PHE A 135 1.05 14.13 -15.12
C PHE A 135 1.54 15.58 -14.98
N ALA A 136 0.65 16.46 -14.51
CA ALA A 136 0.97 17.81 -14.07
C ALA A 136 1.82 17.77 -12.79
N GLY A 137 3.04 17.27 -12.89
CA GLY A 137 4.04 17.26 -11.85
C GLY A 137 5.38 17.48 -12.50
N ALA A 138 5.95 18.68 -12.34
CA ALA A 138 7.29 18.97 -12.80
C ALA A 138 8.28 17.97 -12.19
N ARG A 139 8.94 17.16 -13.02
CA ARG A 139 10.19 16.52 -12.63
C ARG A 139 11.25 17.62 -12.56
N VAL A 140 11.40 18.17 -11.39
CA VAL A 140 12.50 19.10 -11.14
C VAL A 140 13.76 18.28 -10.96
N ASP A 141 14.76 18.49 -11.78
CA ASP A 141 16.11 17.99 -11.53
C ASP A 141 16.62 18.65 -10.25
N THR A 142 16.67 17.87 -9.16
CA THR A 142 17.10 18.37 -7.85
C THR A 142 18.57 18.78 -7.79
N SER A 143 19.35 18.51 -8.86
CA SER A 143 20.73 18.95 -8.99
C SER A 143 20.88 20.38 -9.49
N ASP A 144 19.82 20.96 -10.08
CA ASP A 144 19.80 22.35 -10.56
C ASP A 144 18.81 23.19 -9.76
N PRO A 145 19.29 24.12 -8.88
CA PRO A 145 18.42 24.99 -8.09
C PRO A 145 17.55 25.93 -8.93
N LEU A 146 17.88 26.14 -10.21
CA LEU A 146 17.15 27.03 -11.12
C LEU A 146 16.15 26.29 -12.03
N ALA A 147 16.15 24.96 -12.04
CA ALA A 147 15.28 24.12 -12.88
C ALA A 147 13.79 24.43 -12.67
N LEU A 148 13.40 24.84 -11.44
CA LEU A 148 12.04 25.24 -11.13
C LEU A 148 11.59 26.49 -11.91
N PHE A 149 12.48 27.48 -12.02
CA PHE A 149 12.19 28.72 -12.75
C PHE A 149 12.18 28.51 -14.27
N ALA A 150 13.07 27.65 -14.79
CA ALA A 150 13.07 27.29 -16.19
C ALA A 150 11.74 26.58 -16.60
N HIS A 151 11.29 25.65 -15.77
CA HIS A 151 10.01 24.95 -15.99
C HIS A 151 8.79 25.91 -15.92
N ASP A 152 8.77 26.84 -14.97
CA ASP A 152 7.69 27.83 -14.87
C ASP A 152 7.66 28.78 -16.09
N ALA A 153 8.81 29.11 -16.62
CA ALA A 153 8.93 29.91 -17.85
C ALA A 153 8.43 29.13 -19.09
N GLU A 154 8.75 27.84 -19.21
CA GLU A 154 8.25 26.99 -20.29
C GLU A 154 6.72 26.80 -20.22
N MET A 155 6.18 26.61 -19.04
CA MET A 155 4.72 26.48 -18.85
C MET A 155 3.98 27.76 -19.22
N LYS A 156 4.52 28.93 -18.90
CA LYS A 156 3.95 30.23 -19.31
C LYS A 156 4.00 30.44 -20.81
N ASN A 157 5.09 30.03 -21.46
CA ASN A 157 5.20 30.11 -22.93
C ASN A 157 4.18 29.20 -23.61
N ARG A 158 4.02 27.93 -23.18
CA ARG A 158 3.02 27.02 -23.73
C ARG A 158 1.58 27.52 -23.53
N GLN A 159 1.28 28.15 -22.40
CA GLN A 159 -0.02 28.78 -22.18
C GLN A 159 -0.27 29.97 -23.10
N SER A 160 0.74 30.80 -23.35
CA SER A 160 0.61 31.95 -24.26
C SER A 160 0.45 31.51 -25.72
N GLU A 161 1.14 30.45 -26.15
CA GLU A 161 0.99 29.84 -27.49
C GLU A 161 -0.40 29.25 -27.70
N ALA A 162 -0.91 28.50 -26.70
CA ALA A 162 -2.26 27.92 -26.75
C ALA A 162 -3.37 28.99 -26.79
N VAL A 163 -3.18 30.11 -26.11
CA VAL A 163 -4.12 31.26 -26.17
C VAL A 163 -4.05 31.96 -27.53
N GLN A 164 -2.86 32.10 -28.12
CA GLN A 164 -2.71 32.66 -29.47
C GLN A 164 -3.30 31.78 -30.55
N GLU A 165 -3.13 30.45 -30.46
CA GLU A 165 -3.69 29.50 -31.40
C GLU A 165 -5.24 29.48 -31.33
N SER A 166 -5.81 29.59 -30.14
CA SER A 166 -7.25 29.71 -29.94
C SER A 166 -7.83 31.05 -30.46
N ALA A 167 -7.04 32.14 -30.46
CA ALA A 167 -7.45 33.46 -30.94
C ALA A 167 -7.41 33.58 -32.45
N VAL A 168 -6.59 32.77 -33.15
CA VAL A 168 -6.51 32.75 -34.62
C VAL A 168 -7.70 32.01 -35.27
N VAL A 169 -8.37 31.13 -34.54
CA VAL A 169 -9.56 30.38 -35.03
C VAL A 169 -10.84 31.20 -34.97
N THR A 170 -10.90 32.29 -34.24
CA THR A 170 -12.02 33.24 -34.22
C THR A 170 -11.68 34.47 -35.08
N GLY A 171 -11.76 34.34 -36.39
CA GLY A 171 -11.73 35.47 -37.31
C GLY A 171 -12.99 36.34 -37.15
N PRO A 172 -12.93 37.64 -37.58
CA PRO A 172 -13.98 38.61 -37.29
C PRO A 172 -15.26 38.45 -38.12
N ASP A 173 -15.49 37.29 -38.73
CA ASP A 173 -16.69 37.09 -39.56
C ASP A 173 -17.48 35.87 -39.07
N GLY A 174 -18.57 36.16 -38.39
CA GLY A 174 -19.48 35.20 -37.77
C GLY A 174 -20.35 34.42 -38.75
N SER A 175 -19.76 33.55 -39.58
CA SER A 175 -20.53 32.60 -40.41
C SER A 175 -20.25 31.15 -40.00
N VAL A 176 -21.20 30.57 -39.27
CA VAL A 176 -21.23 29.13 -38.97
C VAL A 176 -21.69 28.37 -40.23
N GLY A 177 -20.76 27.74 -40.94
CA GLY A 177 -21.05 26.81 -42.03
C GLY A 177 -21.40 25.45 -41.47
N VAL A 178 -22.67 25.08 -41.43
CA VAL A 178 -23.15 23.72 -41.21
C VAL A 178 -23.04 22.95 -42.53
N SER A 179 -22.10 21.99 -42.63
CA SER A 179 -22.11 20.99 -43.69
C SER A 179 -22.62 19.67 -43.17
N SER A 180 -23.82 19.25 -43.60
CA SER A 180 -24.33 17.90 -43.42
C SER A 180 -23.67 16.94 -44.40
N PRO A 181 -23.40 15.69 -44.01
CA PRO A 181 -22.97 14.65 -44.94
C PRO A 181 -24.16 13.98 -45.65
N ILE A 182 -23.92 13.68 -46.89
CA ILE A 182 -24.68 12.70 -47.69
C ILE A 182 -23.99 11.35 -47.56
#